data_5130b0f31559c34d7f98f0bb2ac33c90
#
_entry.id   5130b0f31559c34d7f98f0bb2ac33c90
#
_cell.length_a   1.000
_cell.length_b   1.000
_cell.length_c   1.000
_cell.angle_alpha   90.00
_cell.angle_beta   90.00
_cell.angle_gamma   90.00
#
_symmetry.space_group_name_H-M   'P 1'
#
loop_
_entity.id
_entity.type
_entity.pdbx_description
1 polymer ?
#
loop_
_entity_poly.entity_id
_entity_poly.type
_entity_poly.pdbx_seq_one_letter_code
_entity_poly.pdbx_strand_id
1 'polypeptide(L)'
;MYRIFLVEDDETIAKLVRRHLEKWDYDVHVVQKFDAVMSEFASFDPHLVLMDIGLPFYDGYHWCTEIRRVSKVPVVFLSSAADNMNIVMAVSMGADDFIAKPFDLDVLTVKIQAIIRRCYDFGANNSVLEHNGAMLNISDATITYDDKRLELTKNELKILQTLFDNKERIVSRSLLMEKLWESDAYVDENTLSVNVNRLRKKLDSIGLESFIVTKKGLGYRLG
;
A
#
# COMPACT_ATOMS: atom_id res chain seq x y z
N MET A 1 3.07 9.25 6.76
CA MET A 1 3.25 8.60 8.07
C MET A 1 2.04 7.71 8.33
N TYR A 2 2.24 6.40 8.55
CA TYR A 2 1.13 5.49 8.82
C TYR A 2 0.76 5.51 10.29
N ARG A 3 -0.56 5.42 10.59
CA ARG A 3 -1.13 5.46 11.94
C ARG A 3 -1.45 4.04 12.40
N ILE A 4 -0.93 3.66 13.56
CA ILE A 4 -1.13 2.33 14.18
C ILE A 4 -1.93 2.49 15.46
N PHE A 5 -3.05 1.77 15.55
CA PHE A 5 -3.93 1.75 16.71
C PHE A 5 -3.62 0.51 17.54
N LEU A 6 -3.10 0.69 18.75
CA LEU A 6 -2.69 -0.38 19.64
C LEU A 6 -3.69 -0.55 20.77
N VAL A 7 -4.35 -1.70 20.82
CA VAL A 7 -5.27 -2.12 21.88
C VAL A 7 -4.59 -3.23 22.67
N GLU A 8 -3.98 -2.87 23.79
CA GLU A 8 -3.17 -3.71 24.67
C GLU A 8 -3.30 -3.19 26.09
N ASP A 9 -3.73 -4.02 27.02
CA ASP A 9 -3.97 -3.64 28.42
C ASP A 9 -2.71 -3.78 29.30
N ASP A 10 -1.73 -4.59 28.90
CA ASP A 10 -0.42 -4.59 29.56
C ASP A 10 0.37 -3.33 29.18
N GLU A 11 0.44 -2.40 30.13
CA GLU A 11 1.17 -1.13 29.94
C GLU A 11 2.65 -1.33 29.55
N THR A 12 3.29 -2.41 29.99
CA THR A 12 4.70 -2.67 29.68
C THR A 12 4.86 -3.04 28.23
N ILE A 13 4.01 -3.95 27.72
CA ILE A 13 3.98 -4.34 26.32
C ILE A 13 3.59 -3.14 25.45
N ALA A 14 2.55 -2.41 25.81
CA ALA A 14 2.08 -1.24 25.09
C ALA A 14 3.19 -0.17 24.94
N LYS A 15 3.90 0.14 26.02
CA LYS A 15 5.02 1.10 26.03
C LYS A 15 6.20 0.62 25.16
N LEU A 16 6.53 -0.67 25.20
CA LEU A 16 7.61 -1.25 24.42
C LEU A 16 7.28 -1.22 22.92
N VAL A 17 6.10 -1.70 22.55
CA VAL A 17 5.62 -1.71 21.15
C VAL A 17 5.55 -0.29 20.61
N ARG A 18 4.91 0.65 21.32
CA ARG A 18 4.82 2.04 20.92
C ARG A 18 6.20 2.65 20.64
N ARG A 19 7.12 2.60 21.62
CA ARG A 19 8.48 3.17 21.47
C ARG A 19 9.26 2.57 20.31
N HIS A 20 9.06 1.29 20.06
CA HIS A 20 9.74 0.59 18.97
C HIS A 20 9.19 1.06 17.62
N LEU A 21 7.87 1.10 17.44
CA LEU A 21 7.23 1.50 16.19
C LEU A 21 7.42 3.00 15.89
N GLU A 22 7.44 3.86 16.90
CA GLU A 22 7.76 5.30 16.73
C GLU A 22 9.18 5.52 16.15
N LYS A 23 10.16 4.63 16.40
CA LYS A 23 11.49 4.68 15.76
C LYS A 23 11.46 4.37 14.25
N TRP A 24 10.40 3.74 13.79
CA TRP A 24 10.14 3.41 12.38
C TRP A 24 9.18 4.39 11.70
N ASP A 25 9.05 5.61 12.26
CA ASP A 25 8.19 6.68 11.76
C ASP A 25 6.70 6.34 11.65
N TYR A 26 6.21 5.46 12.56
CA TYR A 26 4.79 5.23 12.76
C TYR A 26 4.23 6.19 13.81
N ASP A 27 3.00 6.69 13.59
CA ASP A 27 2.22 7.36 14.60
C ASP A 27 1.40 6.32 15.37
N VAL A 28 1.65 6.15 16.68
CA VAL A 28 1.08 5.07 17.47
C VAL A 28 0.17 5.61 18.56
N HIS A 29 -1.13 5.33 18.43
CA HIS A 29 -2.11 5.57 19.49
C HIS A 29 -2.33 4.31 20.31
N VAL A 30 -2.10 4.40 21.61
CA VAL A 30 -2.42 3.33 22.58
C VAL A 30 -3.76 3.64 23.22
N VAL A 31 -4.71 2.71 23.12
CA VAL A 31 -6.05 2.83 23.69
C VAL A 31 -6.00 3.04 25.19
N GLN A 32 -6.79 3.98 25.67
CA GLN A 32 -6.88 4.34 27.08
C GLN A 32 -8.20 3.86 27.72
N LYS A 33 -9.26 3.73 26.92
CA LYS A 33 -10.60 3.36 27.39
C LYS A 33 -11.06 2.08 26.72
N PHE A 34 -10.88 0.96 27.42
CA PHE A 34 -11.23 -0.38 26.91
C PHE A 34 -12.73 -0.67 26.87
N ASP A 35 -13.57 0.21 27.42
CA ASP A 35 -15.02 0.19 27.30
C ASP A 35 -15.55 1.02 26.13
N ALA A 36 -14.68 1.82 25.49
CA ALA A 36 -15.03 2.76 24.43
C ALA A 36 -14.03 2.76 23.26
N VAL A 37 -13.44 1.62 22.92
CA VAL A 37 -12.38 1.46 21.89
C VAL A 37 -12.80 2.06 20.54
N MET A 38 -14.06 1.87 20.12
CA MET A 38 -14.57 2.39 18.85
C MET A 38 -14.57 3.92 18.77
N SER A 39 -14.73 4.62 19.88
CA SER A 39 -14.67 6.09 19.93
C SER A 39 -13.26 6.60 19.64
N GLU A 40 -12.25 5.97 20.25
CA GLU A 40 -10.84 6.32 20.01
C GLU A 40 -10.42 5.91 18.59
N PHE A 41 -10.87 4.73 18.12
CA PHE A 41 -10.65 4.26 16.76
C PHE A 41 -11.15 5.26 15.70
N ALA A 42 -12.39 5.70 15.81
CA ALA A 42 -12.98 6.64 14.86
C ALA A 42 -12.26 8.00 14.85
N SER A 43 -11.83 8.47 16.03
CA SER A 43 -11.12 9.76 16.16
C SER A 43 -9.70 9.71 15.60
N PHE A 44 -9.02 8.57 15.74
CA PHE A 44 -7.63 8.39 15.30
C PHE A 44 -7.52 8.02 13.82
N ASP A 45 -8.53 7.36 13.25
CA ASP A 45 -8.59 6.92 11.85
C ASP A 45 -7.32 6.15 11.42
N PRO A 46 -7.06 4.96 12.00
CA PRO A 46 -5.80 4.24 11.80
C PRO A 46 -5.67 3.56 10.44
N HIS A 47 -4.42 3.26 10.06
CA HIS A 47 -4.08 2.45 8.90
C HIS A 47 -3.84 0.97 9.25
N LEU A 48 -3.64 0.64 10.53
CA LEU A 48 -3.50 -0.72 11.03
C LEU A 48 -3.88 -0.77 12.50
N VAL A 49 -4.50 -1.87 12.90
CA VAL A 49 -4.85 -2.16 14.31
C VAL A 49 -4.01 -3.33 14.80
N LEU A 50 -3.34 -3.14 15.92
CA LEU A 50 -2.77 -4.21 16.74
C LEU A 50 -3.72 -4.45 17.90
N MET A 51 -4.21 -5.68 18.06
CA MET A 51 -5.30 -6.01 18.97
C MET A 51 -4.91 -7.17 19.85
N ASP A 52 -4.81 -6.95 21.16
CA ASP A 52 -4.75 -8.08 22.10
C ASP A 52 -6.10 -8.79 22.16
N ILE A 53 -6.06 -10.09 22.34
CA ILE A 53 -7.29 -10.90 22.55
C ILE A 53 -7.79 -10.77 23.97
N GLY A 54 -6.89 -10.76 24.96
CA GLY A 54 -7.22 -10.81 26.37
C GLY A 54 -7.47 -9.44 27.01
N LEU A 55 -8.42 -8.67 26.49
CA LEU A 55 -8.72 -7.32 26.95
C LEU A 55 -9.77 -7.28 28.08
N PRO A 56 -9.77 -6.23 28.93
CA PRO A 56 -10.82 -6.02 29.92
C PRO A 56 -12.14 -5.60 29.24
N PHE A 57 -13.28 -5.89 29.90
CA PHE A 57 -14.66 -5.65 29.45
C PHE A 57 -15.09 -6.52 28.27
N TYR A 58 -14.52 -6.33 27.09
CA TYR A 58 -14.78 -7.09 25.86
C TYR A 58 -13.46 -7.58 25.28
N ASP A 59 -13.43 -8.81 24.81
CA ASP A 59 -12.24 -9.39 24.20
C ASP A 59 -11.90 -8.75 22.83
N GLY A 60 -10.70 -9.03 22.33
CA GLY A 60 -10.25 -8.51 21.04
C GLY A 60 -11.09 -8.98 19.86
N TYR A 61 -11.74 -10.14 19.94
CA TYR A 61 -12.63 -10.64 18.89
C TYR A 61 -13.89 -9.79 18.75
N HIS A 62 -14.46 -9.36 19.88
CA HIS A 62 -15.58 -8.41 19.91
C HIS A 62 -15.19 -7.13 19.17
N TRP A 63 -14.06 -6.52 19.56
CA TRP A 63 -13.63 -5.25 18.93
C TRP A 63 -13.27 -5.41 17.45
N CYS A 64 -12.66 -6.52 17.05
CA CYS A 64 -12.42 -6.82 15.64
C CYS A 64 -13.74 -6.85 14.86
N THR A 65 -14.77 -7.51 15.39
CA THR A 65 -16.11 -7.58 14.78
C THR A 65 -16.72 -6.19 14.63
N GLU A 66 -16.65 -5.34 15.66
CA GLU A 66 -17.17 -3.98 15.60
C GLU A 66 -16.41 -3.12 14.58
N ILE A 67 -15.08 -3.23 14.52
CA ILE A 67 -14.26 -2.55 13.51
C ILE A 67 -14.66 -3.01 12.10
N ARG A 68 -14.86 -4.32 11.88
CA ARG A 68 -15.23 -4.88 10.56
C ARG A 68 -16.59 -4.42 10.05
N ARG A 69 -17.51 -3.99 10.94
CA ARG A 69 -18.80 -3.41 10.53
C ARG A 69 -18.64 -2.05 9.86
N VAL A 70 -17.57 -1.31 10.17
CA VAL A 70 -17.40 0.08 9.73
C VAL A 70 -16.12 0.30 8.89
N SER A 71 -15.15 -0.62 8.92
CA SER A 71 -13.84 -0.44 8.29
C SER A 71 -13.24 -1.74 7.77
N LYS A 72 -12.43 -1.62 6.70
CA LYS A 72 -11.58 -2.68 6.15
C LYS A 72 -10.11 -2.54 6.58
N VAL A 73 -9.84 -1.68 7.56
CA VAL A 73 -8.48 -1.49 8.08
C VAL A 73 -7.89 -2.83 8.51
N PRO A 74 -6.63 -3.16 8.18
CA PRO A 74 -6.03 -4.42 8.61
C PRO A 74 -5.95 -4.53 10.13
N VAL A 75 -6.33 -5.69 10.67
CA VAL A 75 -6.29 -6.04 12.10
C VAL A 75 -5.35 -7.21 12.29
N VAL A 76 -4.35 -7.02 13.16
CA VAL A 76 -3.38 -8.04 13.57
C VAL A 76 -3.59 -8.36 15.04
N PHE A 77 -3.88 -9.62 15.34
CA PHE A 77 -3.99 -10.03 16.73
C PHE A 77 -2.63 -10.27 17.38
N LEU A 78 -2.49 -9.80 18.60
CA LEU A 78 -1.43 -10.16 19.53
C LEU A 78 -2.02 -11.12 20.58
N SER A 79 -1.46 -12.31 20.76
CA SER A 79 -2.07 -13.30 21.67
C SER A 79 -1.05 -14.14 22.41
N SER A 80 -1.29 -14.36 23.71
CA SER A 80 -0.54 -15.28 24.55
C SER A 80 -0.91 -16.75 24.33
N ALA A 81 -2.01 -17.04 23.64
CA ALA A 81 -2.47 -18.40 23.40
C ALA A 81 -2.14 -18.84 21.96
N ALA A 82 -1.07 -19.64 21.82
CA ALA A 82 -0.66 -20.27 20.56
C ALA A 82 -1.51 -21.49 20.17
N ASP A 83 -2.73 -21.64 20.72
CA ASP A 83 -3.64 -22.72 20.38
C ASP A 83 -4.17 -22.54 18.95
N ASN A 84 -4.09 -23.61 18.16
CA ASN A 84 -4.63 -23.66 16.80
C ASN A 84 -6.08 -23.14 16.71
N MET A 85 -6.86 -23.30 17.77
CA MET A 85 -8.24 -22.86 17.86
C MET A 85 -8.37 -21.32 17.86
N ASN A 86 -7.46 -20.61 18.51
CA ASN A 86 -7.44 -19.15 18.52
C ASN A 86 -7.02 -18.55 17.17
N ILE A 87 -6.12 -19.21 16.45
CA ILE A 87 -5.73 -18.81 15.10
C ILE A 87 -6.91 -18.96 14.14
N VAL A 88 -7.63 -20.08 14.20
CA VAL A 88 -8.82 -20.33 13.37
C VAL A 88 -9.92 -19.31 13.68
N MET A 89 -10.17 -19.00 14.96
CA MET A 89 -11.13 -17.97 15.35
C MET A 89 -10.72 -16.58 14.86
N ALA A 90 -9.46 -16.19 15.02
CA ALA A 90 -8.95 -14.90 14.54
C ALA A 90 -9.21 -14.70 13.05
N VAL A 91 -8.87 -15.69 12.23
CA VAL A 91 -9.10 -15.65 10.78
C VAL A 91 -10.60 -15.62 10.46
N SER A 92 -11.43 -16.40 11.18
CA SER A 92 -12.88 -16.42 10.98
C SER A 92 -13.56 -15.11 11.34
N MET A 93 -13.00 -14.34 12.28
CA MET A 93 -13.48 -13.01 12.68
C MET A 93 -12.95 -11.88 11.79
N GLY A 94 -12.20 -12.21 10.74
CA GLY A 94 -11.73 -11.24 9.74
C GLY A 94 -10.39 -10.57 10.09
N ALA A 95 -9.56 -11.22 10.90
CA ALA A 95 -8.17 -10.79 11.10
C ALA A 95 -7.33 -10.99 9.84
N ASP A 96 -6.36 -10.11 9.64
CA ASP A 96 -5.42 -10.16 8.50
C ASP A 96 -4.14 -10.92 8.85
N ASP A 97 -3.76 -10.97 10.12
CA ASP A 97 -2.62 -11.73 10.64
C ASP A 97 -2.73 -11.95 12.15
N PHE A 98 -1.81 -12.76 12.67
CA PHE A 98 -1.71 -13.14 14.06
C PHE A 98 -0.24 -13.19 14.49
N ILE A 99 0.05 -12.73 15.72
CA ILE A 99 1.40 -12.76 16.32
C ILE A 99 1.29 -13.33 17.73
N ALA A 100 1.99 -14.44 17.97
CA ALA A 100 2.02 -15.08 19.28
C ALA A 100 2.93 -14.32 20.26
N LYS A 101 2.48 -14.09 21.48
CA LYS A 101 3.28 -13.60 22.61
C LYS A 101 4.02 -14.80 23.27
N PRO A 102 5.30 -14.66 23.67
CA PRO A 102 6.16 -13.48 23.49
C PRO A 102 6.66 -13.34 22.05
N PHE A 103 6.72 -12.12 21.54
CA PHE A 103 7.18 -11.82 20.18
C PHE A 103 8.42 -10.93 20.18
N ASP A 104 9.20 -11.06 19.13
CA ASP A 104 10.28 -10.15 18.81
C ASP A 104 9.73 -8.88 18.14
N LEU A 105 10.21 -7.70 18.58
CA LEU A 105 9.72 -6.41 18.08
C LEU A 105 10.12 -6.15 16.61
N ASP A 106 11.27 -6.69 16.18
CA ASP A 106 11.68 -6.57 14.77
C ASP A 106 10.79 -7.45 13.90
N VAL A 107 10.43 -8.66 14.34
CA VAL A 107 9.46 -9.53 13.65
C VAL A 107 8.09 -8.86 13.57
N LEU A 108 7.62 -8.24 14.65
CA LEU A 108 6.38 -7.46 14.66
C LEU A 108 6.43 -6.35 13.58
N THR A 109 7.53 -5.59 13.53
CA THR A 109 7.71 -4.50 12.57
C THR A 109 7.70 -4.99 11.13
N VAL A 110 8.43 -6.07 10.82
CA VAL A 110 8.46 -6.65 9.46
C VAL A 110 7.07 -7.11 9.02
N LYS A 111 6.27 -7.71 9.91
CA LYS A 111 4.89 -8.09 9.61
C LYS A 111 4.00 -6.87 9.36
N ILE A 112 4.09 -5.83 10.20
CA ILE A 112 3.35 -4.57 10.01
C ILE A 112 3.70 -3.96 8.65
N GLN A 113 4.98 -3.85 8.30
CA GLN A 113 5.42 -3.32 7.00
C GLN A 113 4.85 -4.12 5.84
N ALA A 114 4.88 -5.45 5.93
CA ALA A 114 4.33 -6.32 4.88
C ALA A 114 2.82 -6.13 4.69
N ILE A 115 2.07 -5.97 5.80
CA ILE A 115 0.61 -5.74 5.76
C ILE A 115 0.30 -4.35 5.21
N ILE A 116 0.96 -3.31 5.70
CA ILE A 116 0.77 -1.93 5.23
C ILE A 116 1.07 -1.85 3.74
N ARG A 117 2.20 -2.40 3.29
CA ARG A 117 2.56 -2.47 1.87
C ARG A 117 1.46 -3.17 1.05
N ARG A 118 0.97 -4.34 1.50
CA ARG A 118 -0.09 -5.07 0.82
C ARG A 118 -1.41 -4.29 0.74
N CYS A 119 -1.79 -3.58 1.80
CA CYS A 119 -3.08 -2.90 1.89
C CYS A 119 -3.07 -1.49 1.27
N TYR A 120 -1.95 -0.78 1.36
CA TYR A 120 -1.88 0.63 0.99
C TYR A 120 -0.91 0.92 -0.14
N ASP A 121 0.21 0.20 -0.23
CA ASP A 121 1.18 0.39 -1.32
C ASP A 121 0.81 -0.48 -2.53
N PHE A 122 0.20 -1.66 -2.30
CA PHE A 122 -0.35 -2.51 -3.36
C PHE A 122 -1.85 -2.31 -3.61
N GLY A 123 -2.62 -1.81 -2.65
CA GLY A 123 -4.07 -1.66 -2.74
C GLY A 123 -4.54 -0.34 -3.32
N ALA A 124 -3.70 0.70 -3.32
CA ALA A 124 -3.99 1.97 -4.01
C ALA A 124 -3.63 1.92 -5.51
N ASN A 125 -2.86 0.91 -5.94
CA ASN A 125 -2.59 0.65 -7.35
C ASN A 125 -2.55 -0.88 -7.54
N ASN A 126 -3.27 -1.43 -8.51
CA ASN A 126 -2.92 -2.70 -9.11
C ASN A 126 -1.41 -2.67 -9.37
N SER A 127 -0.63 -3.43 -8.61
CA SER A 127 0.83 -3.45 -8.79
C SER A 127 1.23 -3.90 -10.20
N VAL A 128 0.28 -4.50 -10.91
CA VAL A 128 0.38 -4.87 -12.32
C VAL A 128 -0.81 -4.28 -13.07
N LEU A 129 -0.54 -3.36 -13.98
CA LEU A 129 -1.51 -2.81 -14.93
C LEU A 129 -1.35 -3.54 -16.26
N GLU A 130 -2.47 -3.88 -16.92
CA GLU A 130 -2.46 -4.59 -18.21
C GLU A 130 -3.10 -3.70 -19.29
N HIS A 131 -2.53 -3.69 -20.50
CA HIS A 131 -3.12 -3.10 -21.69
C HIS A 131 -2.57 -3.79 -22.95
N ASN A 132 -3.46 -4.35 -23.77
CA ASN A 132 -3.13 -5.02 -25.02
C ASN A 132 -2.00 -6.08 -24.88
N GLY A 133 -2.03 -6.88 -23.78
CA GLY A 133 -1.05 -7.92 -23.48
C GLY A 133 0.23 -7.40 -22.80
N ALA A 134 0.45 -6.08 -22.72
CA ALA A 134 1.56 -5.51 -21.98
C ALA A 134 1.22 -5.42 -20.49
N MET A 135 2.08 -5.96 -19.62
CA MET A 135 1.94 -5.94 -18.16
C MET A 135 2.97 -4.99 -17.53
N LEU A 136 2.51 -3.86 -17.00
CA LEU A 136 3.32 -2.89 -16.26
C LEU A 136 3.32 -3.25 -14.77
N ASN A 137 4.47 -3.69 -14.23
CA ASN A 137 4.64 -3.90 -12.79
C ASN A 137 5.23 -2.63 -12.16
N ILE A 138 4.40 -1.95 -11.38
CA ILE A 138 4.75 -0.68 -10.73
C ILE A 138 5.79 -0.89 -9.62
N SER A 139 5.67 -1.99 -8.88
CA SER A 139 6.55 -2.29 -7.74
C SER A 139 7.98 -2.58 -8.16
N ASP A 140 8.15 -3.27 -9.29
CA ASP A 140 9.47 -3.65 -9.81
C ASP A 140 10.00 -2.64 -10.83
N ALA A 141 9.21 -1.62 -11.17
CA ALA A 141 9.49 -0.69 -12.27
C ALA A 141 9.83 -1.42 -13.59
N THR A 142 8.99 -2.39 -13.98
CA THR A 142 9.19 -3.19 -15.20
C THR A 142 7.94 -3.27 -16.04
N ILE A 143 8.12 -3.42 -17.35
CA ILE A 143 7.05 -3.79 -18.27
C ILE A 143 7.42 -5.10 -18.98
N THR A 144 6.44 -6.00 -19.10
CA THR A 144 6.60 -7.31 -19.75
C THR A 144 5.62 -7.41 -20.92
N TYR A 145 6.08 -7.91 -22.05
CA TYR A 145 5.28 -8.20 -23.23
C TYR A 145 5.90 -9.38 -23.98
N ASP A 146 5.09 -10.38 -24.31
CA ASP A 146 5.51 -11.58 -25.08
C ASP A 146 6.80 -12.21 -24.51
N ASP A 147 6.81 -12.51 -23.20
CA ASP A 147 7.92 -13.08 -22.42
C ASP A 147 9.20 -12.20 -22.35
N LYS A 148 9.18 -11.00 -22.94
CA LYS A 148 10.28 -10.04 -22.82
C LYS A 148 10.00 -9.06 -21.69
N ARG A 149 11.00 -8.84 -20.83
CA ARG A 149 10.96 -7.93 -19.70
C ARG A 149 11.89 -6.74 -19.93
N LEU A 150 11.43 -5.55 -19.61
CA LEU A 150 12.15 -4.29 -19.73
C LEU A 150 12.11 -3.52 -18.42
N GLU A 151 13.26 -3.11 -17.90
CA GLU A 151 13.37 -2.23 -16.74
C GLU A 151 13.12 -0.78 -17.13
N LEU A 152 12.41 -0.05 -16.27
CA LEU A 152 12.02 1.33 -16.46
C LEU A 152 12.75 2.23 -15.45
N THR A 153 13.18 3.39 -15.89
CA THR A 153 13.59 4.46 -14.97
C THR A 153 12.36 5.05 -14.28
N LYS A 154 12.57 5.79 -13.18
CA LYS A 154 11.51 6.45 -12.41
C LYS A 154 10.56 7.29 -13.30
N ASN A 155 11.12 8.08 -14.23
CA ASN A 155 10.33 8.93 -15.12
C ASN A 155 9.58 8.11 -16.18
N GLU A 156 10.19 7.07 -16.75
CA GLU A 156 9.55 6.16 -17.71
C GLU A 156 8.38 5.42 -17.07
N LEU A 157 8.57 4.91 -15.84
CA LEU A 157 7.51 4.29 -15.05
C LEU A 157 6.35 5.25 -14.82
N LYS A 158 6.64 6.50 -14.39
CA LYS A 158 5.61 7.50 -14.07
C LYS A 158 4.79 7.88 -15.32
N ILE A 159 5.44 8.02 -16.47
CA ILE A 159 4.76 8.27 -17.74
C ILE A 159 3.84 7.11 -18.11
N LEU A 160 4.36 5.86 -18.06
CA LEU A 160 3.55 4.67 -18.37
C LEU A 160 2.40 4.50 -17.39
N GLN A 161 2.64 4.59 -16.10
CA GLN A 161 1.60 4.50 -15.07
C GLN A 161 0.47 5.50 -15.34
N THR A 162 0.81 6.76 -15.59
CA THR A 162 -0.19 7.80 -15.89
C THR A 162 -1.01 7.48 -17.14
N LEU A 163 -0.38 6.90 -18.17
CA LEU A 163 -1.07 6.47 -19.39
C LEU A 163 -1.96 5.24 -19.13
N PHE A 164 -1.50 4.26 -18.36
CA PHE A 164 -2.27 3.07 -18.00
C PHE A 164 -3.47 3.42 -17.11
N ASP A 165 -3.33 4.35 -16.17
CA ASP A 165 -4.43 4.83 -15.32
C ASP A 165 -5.51 5.55 -16.13
N ASN A 166 -5.15 6.04 -17.34
CA ASN A 166 -6.04 6.73 -18.26
C ASN A 166 -6.19 5.96 -19.58
N LYS A 167 -6.34 4.63 -19.53
CA LYS A 167 -6.59 3.81 -20.72
C LYS A 167 -7.70 4.41 -21.57
N GLU A 168 -7.55 4.31 -22.90
CA GLU A 168 -8.51 4.81 -23.90
C GLU A 168 -8.74 6.33 -23.92
N ARG A 169 -8.13 7.08 -22.98
CA ARG A 169 -8.22 8.55 -22.94
C ARG A 169 -6.92 9.19 -23.39
N ILE A 170 -7.03 10.44 -23.85
CA ILE A 170 -5.86 11.25 -24.16
C ILE A 170 -5.40 11.91 -22.86
N VAL A 171 -4.16 11.67 -22.49
CA VAL A 171 -3.49 12.33 -21.36
C VAL A 171 -2.81 13.58 -21.88
N SER A 172 -3.16 14.72 -21.30
CA SER A 172 -2.58 16.00 -21.70
C SER A 172 -1.09 16.10 -21.34
N ARG A 173 -0.34 16.92 -22.09
CA ARG A 173 1.08 17.16 -21.78
C ARG A 173 1.26 17.78 -20.39
N SER A 174 0.37 18.69 -20.01
CA SER A 174 0.38 19.34 -18.68
C SER A 174 0.21 18.35 -17.55
N LEU A 175 -0.72 17.38 -17.67
CA LEU A 175 -0.91 16.35 -16.66
C LEU A 175 0.32 15.43 -16.53
N LEU A 176 0.96 15.04 -17.64
CA LEU A 176 2.20 14.27 -17.59
C LEU A 176 3.35 15.03 -16.95
N MET A 177 3.49 16.32 -17.25
CA MET A 177 4.50 17.17 -16.62
C MET A 177 4.24 17.33 -15.12
N GLU A 178 3.01 17.59 -14.69
CA GLU A 178 2.60 17.67 -13.30
C GLU A 178 2.97 16.39 -12.52
N LYS A 179 2.64 15.22 -13.10
CA LYS A 179 2.98 13.93 -12.50
C LYS A 179 4.49 13.66 -12.44
N LEU A 180 5.27 14.18 -13.34
CA LEU A 180 6.73 14.11 -13.31
C LEU A 180 7.32 15.08 -12.25
N TRP A 181 6.72 16.26 -12.07
CA TRP A 181 7.16 17.23 -11.04
C TRP A 181 6.97 16.76 -9.61
N GLU A 182 5.92 15.97 -9.34
CA GLU A 182 5.73 15.35 -8.02
C GLU A 182 6.93 14.47 -7.58
N SER A 183 7.80 14.09 -8.52
CA SER A 183 8.87 13.13 -8.26
C SER A 183 10.29 13.68 -8.25
N ASP A 184 10.62 14.76 -8.96
CA ASP A 184 11.90 15.51 -8.96
C ASP A 184 11.96 16.52 -10.13
N ALA A 185 12.57 17.71 -9.91
CA ALA A 185 13.04 18.67 -10.86
C ALA A 185 12.10 19.09 -12.02
N TYR A 186 12.13 20.39 -12.31
CA TYR A 186 11.44 21.06 -13.42
C TYR A 186 11.55 20.33 -14.76
N VAL A 187 10.43 19.79 -15.24
CA VAL A 187 10.31 19.14 -16.56
C VAL A 187 9.55 20.06 -17.50
N ASP A 188 10.21 20.57 -18.54
CA ASP A 188 9.59 21.33 -19.59
C ASP A 188 9.01 20.43 -20.71
N GLU A 189 8.29 21.00 -21.68
CA GLU A 189 7.68 20.25 -22.79
C GLU A 189 8.71 19.51 -23.67
N ASN A 190 9.93 20.07 -23.81
CA ASN A 190 10.99 19.44 -24.58
C ASN A 190 11.52 18.21 -23.87
N THR A 191 11.74 18.31 -22.55
CA THR A 191 12.16 17.20 -21.70
C THR A 191 11.12 16.07 -21.69
N LEU A 192 9.82 16.37 -21.61
CA LEU A 192 8.76 15.39 -21.75
C LEU A 192 8.83 14.68 -23.10
N SER A 193 8.98 15.43 -24.20
CA SER A 193 9.04 14.87 -25.55
C SER A 193 10.24 13.94 -25.73
N VAL A 194 11.41 14.29 -25.17
CA VAL A 194 12.62 13.46 -25.19
C VAL A 194 12.39 12.18 -24.41
N ASN A 195 11.81 12.25 -23.18
CA ASN A 195 11.53 11.08 -22.36
C ASN A 195 10.54 10.13 -23.06
N VAL A 196 9.46 10.64 -23.65
CA VAL A 196 8.49 9.83 -24.38
C VAL A 196 9.15 9.15 -25.59
N ASN A 197 10.00 9.85 -26.34
CA ASN A 197 10.68 9.28 -27.50
C ASN A 197 11.71 8.20 -27.12
N ARG A 198 12.44 8.38 -26.00
CA ARG A 198 13.34 7.35 -25.47
C ARG A 198 12.55 6.12 -25.00
N LEU A 199 11.44 6.33 -24.30
CA LEU A 199 10.57 5.27 -23.84
C LEU A 199 9.99 4.47 -25.01
N ARG A 200 9.53 5.12 -26.07
CA ARG A 200 9.06 4.44 -27.30
C ARG A 200 10.12 3.48 -27.86
N LYS A 201 11.35 3.98 -28.06
CA LYS A 201 12.46 3.13 -28.57
C LYS A 201 12.72 1.90 -27.70
N LYS A 202 12.60 2.05 -26.38
CA LYS A 202 12.70 0.92 -25.45
C LYS A 202 11.53 -0.06 -25.62
N LEU A 203 10.30 0.44 -25.73
CA LEU A 203 9.10 -0.38 -25.91
C LEU A 203 9.13 -1.12 -27.25
N ASP A 204 9.58 -0.46 -28.33
CA ASP A 204 9.76 -1.10 -29.64
C ASP A 204 10.73 -2.29 -29.56
N SER A 205 11.77 -2.23 -28.71
CA SER A 205 12.74 -3.33 -28.55
C SER A 205 12.17 -4.63 -27.99
N ILE A 206 11.02 -4.55 -27.31
CA ILE A 206 10.31 -5.72 -26.78
C ILE A 206 9.08 -6.09 -27.62
N GLY A 207 8.82 -5.39 -28.73
CA GLY A 207 7.70 -5.67 -29.65
C GLY A 207 6.46 -4.80 -29.43
N LEU A 208 6.52 -3.82 -28.51
CA LEU A 208 5.44 -2.85 -28.26
C LEU A 208 5.53 -1.64 -29.21
N GLU A 209 5.44 -1.91 -30.52
CA GLU A 209 5.48 -0.87 -31.54
C GLU A 209 4.23 0.02 -31.47
N SER A 210 4.43 1.34 -31.60
CA SER A 210 3.32 2.33 -31.54
C SER A 210 2.48 2.28 -30.26
N PHE A 211 3.01 1.71 -29.17
CA PHE A 211 2.32 1.56 -27.88
C PHE A 211 1.96 2.90 -27.24
N ILE A 212 2.73 3.96 -27.48
CA ILE A 212 2.40 5.33 -27.09
C ILE A 212 2.13 6.17 -28.33
N VAL A 213 0.89 6.59 -28.52
CA VAL A 213 0.45 7.37 -29.68
C VAL A 213 0.40 8.86 -29.33
N THR A 214 0.98 9.72 -30.17
CA THR A 214 0.82 11.18 -30.06
C THR A 214 -0.50 11.62 -30.68
N LYS A 215 -1.29 12.38 -29.94
CA LYS A 215 -2.42 13.14 -30.46
C LYS A 215 -2.02 14.60 -30.57
N LYS A 216 -1.75 15.04 -31.82
CA LYS A 216 -1.20 16.38 -32.12
C LYS A 216 -2.03 17.47 -31.43
N GLY A 217 -1.36 18.34 -30.69
CA GLY A 217 -1.98 19.44 -29.93
C GLY A 217 -2.73 19.05 -28.65
N LEU A 218 -2.91 17.75 -28.38
CA LEU A 218 -3.69 17.27 -27.21
C LEU A 218 -2.83 16.55 -26.16
N GLY A 219 -1.92 15.68 -26.60
CA GLY A 219 -1.11 14.90 -25.66
C GLY A 219 -0.77 13.50 -26.18
N TYR A 220 -0.82 12.51 -25.28
CA TYR A 220 -0.45 11.13 -25.55
C TYR A 220 -1.55 10.17 -25.08
N ARG A 221 -1.64 8.99 -25.68
CA ARG A 221 -2.48 7.89 -25.21
C ARG A 221 -1.80 6.54 -25.47
N LEU A 222 -2.27 5.47 -24.83
CA LEU A 222 -1.91 4.10 -25.21
C LEU A 222 -2.54 3.73 -26.56
N GLY A 223 -1.79 2.98 -27.36
CA GLY A 223 -2.19 2.46 -28.66
C GLY A 223 -3.19 1.32 -28.60
#